data_314b4f8f5994e633a46853b7c6c1ce05
#
_entry.id   314b4f8f5994e633a46853b7c6c1ce05
#
_cell.length_a   1.000
_cell.length_b   1.000
_cell.length_c   1.000
_cell.angle_alpha   90.00
_cell.angle_beta   90.00
_cell.angle_gamma   90.00
#
_symmetry.space_group_name_H-M   'P 1'
#
loop_
_entity.id
_entity.type
_entity.pdbx_description
1 polymer ?
#
loop_
_entity_poly.entity_id
_entity_poly.type
_entity_poly.pdbx_seq_one_letter_code
_entity_poly.pdbx_strand_id
1 'polypeptide(L)'
;MYKIFKNVLRSINKIIESIVFGIGITIVAIVVTALSLSAVTRYVSGNGYDWFIELPPILISWLVFPLLGPILRNGQHIQVDFLSAILSPKRILILKCFNNFIVFLGAILFFRAGIDATVLYYNMGQMLEIELAVPMWWMYLAFPVGFLILIVFSFELIVDDIERLFSLNEEIG
;
A
#
# COMPACT_ATOMS: atom_id res chain seq x y z
N MET A 1 26.28 -15.33 -0.20
CA MET A 1 24.88 -15.67 -0.51
C MET A 1 23.89 -14.63 0.04
N TYR A 2 23.98 -14.26 1.32
CA TYR A 2 23.11 -13.27 1.97
C TYR A 2 23.08 -11.88 1.28
N LYS A 3 24.26 -11.29 0.95
CA LYS A 3 24.32 -9.98 0.26
C LYS A 3 23.65 -10.00 -1.12
N ILE A 4 23.74 -11.10 -1.85
CA ILE A 4 23.08 -11.25 -3.16
C ILE A 4 21.57 -11.27 -2.98
N PHE A 5 21.05 -12.06 -2.03
CA PHE A 5 19.63 -12.12 -1.71
C PHE A 5 19.05 -10.74 -1.35
N LYS A 6 19.75 -10.00 -0.49
CA LYS A 6 19.34 -8.66 -0.07
C LYS A 6 19.30 -7.66 -1.25
N ASN A 7 20.32 -7.70 -2.11
CA ASN A 7 20.37 -6.84 -3.29
C ASN A 7 19.24 -7.15 -4.27
N VAL A 8 18.91 -8.42 -4.47
CA VAL A 8 17.77 -8.84 -5.30
C VAL A 8 16.45 -8.34 -4.71
N LEU A 9 16.24 -8.53 -3.40
CA LEU A 9 15.03 -8.08 -2.72
C LEU A 9 14.86 -6.56 -2.83
N ARG A 10 15.93 -5.78 -2.61
CA ARG A 10 15.92 -4.31 -2.78
C ARG A 10 15.63 -3.89 -4.21
N SER A 11 16.17 -4.60 -5.20
CA SER A 11 15.92 -4.30 -6.60
C SER A 11 14.47 -4.56 -6.98
N ILE A 12 13.90 -5.68 -6.52
CA ILE A 12 12.49 -6.03 -6.73
C ILE A 12 11.60 -4.95 -6.11
N ASN A 13 11.84 -4.59 -4.84
CA ASN A 13 11.04 -3.57 -4.15
C ASN A 13 11.16 -2.19 -4.81
N LYS A 14 12.32 -1.80 -5.32
CA LYS A 14 12.50 -0.56 -6.06
C LYS A 14 11.69 -0.54 -7.37
N ILE A 15 11.62 -1.65 -8.07
CA ILE A 15 10.81 -1.79 -9.29
C ILE A 15 9.31 -1.71 -8.93
N ILE A 16 8.86 -2.45 -7.92
CA ILE A 16 7.48 -2.40 -7.43
C ILE A 16 7.11 -0.98 -7.02
N GLU A 17 7.96 -0.31 -6.25
CA GLU A 17 7.76 1.07 -5.81
C GLU A 17 7.57 2.02 -7.01
N SER A 18 8.43 1.93 -8.03
CA SER A 18 8.33 2.76 -9.23
C SER A 18 7.02 2.52 -10.00
N ILE A 19 6.61 1.26 -10.14
CA ILE A 19 5.36 0.88 -10.81
C ILE A 19 4.16 1.41 -10.02
N VAL A 20 4.13 1.19 -8.71
CA VAL A 20 3.02 1.61 -7.84
C VAL A 20 2.88 3.12 -7.82
N PHE A 21 3.97 3.88 -7.73
CA PHE A 21 3.92 5.34 -7.83
C PHE A 21 3.46 5.81 -9.20
N GLY A 22 3.92 5.19 -10.29
CA GLY A 22 3.47 5.50 -11.65
C GLY A 22 1.95 5.29 -11.82
N ILE A 23 1.44 4.15 -11.35
CA ILE A 23 0.00 3.85 -11.34
C ILE A 23 -0.74 4.87 -10.47
N GLY A 24 -0.22 5.16 -9.28
CA GLY A 24 -0.81 6.12 -8.35
C GLY A 24 -0.95 7.51 -8.94
N ILE A 25 0.09 8.04 -9.57
CA ILE A 25 0.06 9.34 -10.27
C ILE A 25 -1.01 9.33 -11.37
N THR A 26 -1.07 8.25 -12.15
CA THR A 26 -2.06 8.10 -13.22
C THR A 26 -3.48 8.10 -12.68
N ILE A 27 -3.74 7.34 -11.60
CA ILE A 27 -5.06 7.30 -10.93
C ILE A 27 -5.44 8.69 -10.43
N VAL A 28 -4.53 9.39 -9.73
CA VAL A 28 -4.81 10.74 -9.22
C VAL A 28 -5.14 11.69 -10.37
N ALA A 29 -4.39 11.65 -11.47
CA ALA A 29 -4.66 12.47 -12.64
C ALA A 29 -6.06 12.19 -13.23
N ILE A 30 -6.44 10.92 -13.36
CA ILE A 30 -7.77 10.50 -13.85
C ILE A 30 -8.86 11.01 -12.91
N VAL A 31 -8.73 10.80 -11.60
CA VAL A 31 -9.71 11.18 -10.59
C VAL A 31 -9.90 12.70 -10.57
N VAL A 32 -8.82 13.48 -10.54
CA VAL A 32 -8.88 14.94 -10.56
C VAL A 32 -9.53 15.45 -11.84
N THR A 33 -9.17 14.88 -12.99
CA THR A 33 -9.78 15.25 -14.28
C THR A 33 -11.26 14.92 -14.31
N ALA A 34 -11.67 13.72 -13.88
CA ALA A 34 -13.05 13.28 -13.85
C ALA A 34 -13.92 14.19 -12.96
N LEU A 35 -13.48 14.46 -11.74
CA LEU A 35 -14.21 15.34 -10.81
C LEU A 35 -14.27 16.79 -11.30
N SER A 36 -13.20 17.31 -11.92
CA SER A 36 -13.17 18.63 -12.51
C SER A 36 -14.16 18.73 -13.68
N LEU A 37 -14.17 17.74 -14.58
CA LEU A 37 -15.12 17.68 -15.68
C LEU A 37 -16.56 17.55 -15.18
N SER A 38 -16.80 16.75 -14.15
CA SER A 38 -18.13 16.65 -13.51
C SER A 38 -18.62 18.02 -13.02
N ALA A 39 -17.75 18.77 -12.35
CA ALA A 39 -18.08 20.11 -11.86
C ALA A 39 -18.41 21.08 -13.02
N VAL A 40 -17.58 21.08 -14.07
CA VAL A 40 -17.77 21.96 -15.24
C VAL A 40 -19.07 21.61 -15.98
N THR A 41 -19.32 20.31 -16.24
CA THR A 41 -20.52 19.88 -16.97
C THR A 41 -21.80 20.24 -16.21
N ARG A 42 -21.81 20.05 -14.88
CA ARG A 42 -22.95 20.47 -14.05
C ARG A 42 -23.18 21.98 -14.09
N TYR A 43 -22.10 22.77 -14.07
CA TYR A 43 -22.22 24.23 -14.12
C TYR A 43 -22.72 24.73 -15.49
N VAL A 44 -22.23 24.16 -16.60
CA VAL A 44 -22.54 24.62 -17.96
C VAL A 44 -23.84 24.05 -18.48
N SER A 45 -24.10 22.76 -18.26
CA SER A 45 -25.22 22.04 -18.88
C SER A 45 -26.38 21.79 -17.92
N GLY A 46 -26.23 22.07 -16.61
CA GLY A 46 -27.17 21.70 -15.57
C GLY A 46 -27.27 20.19 -15.30
N ASN A 47 -26.66 19.37 -16.13
CA ASN A 47 -26.65 17.91 -16.03
C ASN A 47 -25.21 17.42 -15.83
N GLY A 48 -25.01 16.48 -14.89
CA GLY A 48 -23.73 15.78 -14.70
C GLY A 48 -23.78 14.38 -15.30
N TYR A 49 -22.64 13.84 -15.63
CA TYR A 49 -22.49 12.41 -15.96
C TYR A 49 -22.14 11.67 -14.68
N ASP A 50 -22.95 10.68 -14.28
CA ASP A 50 -22.80 10.02 -12.99
C ASP A 50 -21.50 9.19 -12.92
N TRP A 51 -21.04 8.63 -14.02
CA TRP A 51 -19.78 7.88 -14.08
C TRP A 51 -18.52 8.69 -13.66
N PHE A 52 -18.52 10.02 -13.81
CA PHE A 52 -17.43 10.86 -13.32
C PHE A 52 -17.31 10.86 -11.79
N ILE A 53 -18.42 10.57 -11.08
CA ILE A 53 -18.47 10.54 -9.61
C ILE A 53 -18.30 9.12 -9.11
N GLU A 54 -18.74 8.13 -9.88
CA GLU A 54 -18.76 6.73 -9.53
C GLU A 54 -17.39 6.05 -9.74
N LEU A 55 -16.61 6.51 -10.73
CA LEU A 55 -15.29 5.98 -11.03
C LEU A 55 -14.23 6.21 -9.91
N PRO A 56 -14.14 7.39 -9.27
CA PRO A 56 -13.14 7.67 -8.23
C PRO A 56 -13.11 6.67 -7.08
N PRO A 57 -14.20 6.24 -6.44
CA PRO A 57 -14.17 5.27 -5.34
C PRO A 57 -13.51 3.95 -5.72
N ILE A 58 -13.70 3.48 -6.95
CA ILE A 58 -13.08 2.24 -7.45
C ILE A 58 -11.57 2.42 -7.61
N LEU A 59 -11.16 3.53 -8.22
CA LEU A 59 -9.75 3.83 -8.46
C LEU A 59 -8.99 4.14 -7.17
N ILE A 60 -9.63 4.75 -6.17
CA ILE A 60 -9.01 5.04 -4.87
C ILE A 60 -8.59 3.74 -4.16
N SER A 61 -9.34 2.66 -4.26
CA SER A 61 -8.92 1.37 -3.71
C SER A 61 -7.61 0.89 -4.32
N TRP A 62 -7.45 0.99 -5.64
CA TRP A 62 -6.22 0.67 -6.37
C TRP A 62 -5.08 1.66 -6.14
N LEU A 63 -5.38 2.87 -5.69
CA LEU A 63 -4.38 3.84 -5.27
C LEU A 63 -3.85 3.53 -3.87
N VAL A 64 -4.76 3.37 -2.90
CA VAL A 64 -4.41 3.31 -1.47
C VAL A 64 -3.70 2.01 -1.10
N PHE A 65 -4.27 0.85 -1.48
CA PHE A 65 -3.74 -0.43 -1.01
C PHE A 65 -2.34 -0.76 -1.55
N PRO A 66 -2.03 -0.61 -2.84
CA PRO A 66 -0.68 -0.86 -3.34
C PRO A 66 0.39 0.10 -2.77
N LEU A 67 0.01 1.33 -2.40
CA LEU A 67 0.93 2.32 -1.82
C LEU A 67 1.34 2.01 -0.37
N LEU A 68 0.64 1.14 0.35
CA LEU A 68 0.96 0.83 1.76
C LEU A 68 2.41 0.36 1.94
N GLY A 69 2.92 -0.49 1.04
CA GLY A 69 4.31 -0.97 1.09
C GLY A 69 5.34 0.15 0.90
N PRO A 70 5.31 0.91 -0.20
CA PRO A 70 6.18 2.07 -0.41
C PRO A 70 6.12 3.11 0.71
N ILE A 71 4.93 3.43 1.23
CA ILE A 71 4.76 4.37 2.35
C ILE A 71 5.42 3.84 3.62
N LEU A 72 5.28 2.55 3.92
CA LEU A 72 5.97 1.91 5.05
C LEU A 72 7.49 2.04 4.91
N ARG A 73 8.04 1.74 3.72
CA ARG A 73 9.49 1.79 3.45
C ARG A 73 10.08 3.19 3.60
N ASN A 74 9.37 4.20 3.12
CA ASN A 74 9.82 5.59 3.16
C ASN A 74 9.71 6.22 4.56
N GLY A 75 9.29 5.47 5.57
CA GLY A 75 9.16 5.96 6.94
C GLY A 75 8.10 7.05 7.11
N GLN A 76 7.20 7.20 6.13
CA GLN A 76 6.12 8.20 6.14
C GLN A 76 4.94 7.81 7.07
N HIS A 77 5.05 6.64 7.74
CA HIS A 77 4.18 6.37 8.87
C HIS A 77 4.52 7.34 10.01
N ILE A 78 3.49 7.77 10.70
CA ILE A 78 3.58 8.65 11.88
C ILE A 78 4.62 8.07 12.83
N GLN A 79 5.86 8.55 12.71
CA GLN A 79 6.92 8.22 13.65
C GLN A 79 6.64 9.11 14.88
N VAL A 80 6.53 8.46 16.01
CA VAL A 80 6.41 9.18 17.29
C VAL A 80 7.80 9.72 17.62
N ASP A 81 8.15 10.86 17.00
CA ASP A 81 9.50 11.47 17.08
C ASP A 81 9.92 11.75 18.52
N PHE A 82 8.95 11.93 19.45
CA PHE A 82 9.27 12.13 20.85
C PHE A 82 9.90 10.89 21.52
N LEU A 83 9.63 9.67 21.03
CA LEU A 83 10.27 8.46 21.56
C LEU A 83 11.77 8.44 21.25
N SER A 84 12.17 9.03 20.11
CA SER A 84 13.59 9.13 19.74
C SER A 84 14.39 10.02 20.67
N ALA A 85 13.74 10.96 21.35
CA ALA A 85 14.38 11.84 22.33
C ALA A 85 14.59 11.17 23.71
N ILE A 86 13.88 10.09 24.02
CA ILE A 86 13.89 9.45 25.36
C ILE A 86 14.62 8.10 25.32
N LEU A 87 14.61 7.41 24.19
CA LEU A 87 15.14 6.04 24.06
C LEU A 87 16.56 6.02 23.48
N SER A 88 17.36 5.08 23.96
CA SER A 88 18.67 4.81 23.35
C SER A 88 18.53 4.27 21.90
N PRO A 89 19.52 4.51 21.01
CA PRO A 89 19.47 4.07 19.62
C PRO A 89 19.15 2.58 19.45
N LYS A 90 19.69 1.73 20.33
CA LYS A 90 19.42 0.28 20.35
C LYS A 90 17.95 -0.04 20.64
N ARG A 91 17.34 0.66 21.61
CA ARG A 91 15.92 0.45 21.98
C ARG A 91 14.98 0.91 20.87
N ILE A 92 15.32 2.00 20.18
CA ILE A 92 14.56 2.49 19.01
C ILE A 92 14.59 1.44 17.90
N LEU A 93 15.74 0.84 17.64
CA LEU A 93 15.88 -0.16 16.58
C LEU A 93 15.10 -1.46 16.91
N ILE A 94 15.12 -1.90 18.17
CA ILE A 94 14.30 -3.03 18.63
C ILE A 94 12.80 -2.73 18.44
N LEU A 95 12.38 -1.52 18.79
CA LEU A 95 10.99 -1.11 18.64
C LEU A 95 10.56 -1.07 17.16
N LYS A 96 11.43 -0.58 16.26
CA LYS A 96 11.20 -0.61 14.80
C LYS A 96 11.06 -2.02 14.28
N CYS A 97 11.97 -2.91 14.66
CA CYS A 97 11.91 -4.33 14.27
C CYS A 97 10.61 -4.99 14.76
N PHE A 98 10.21 -4.74 15.99
CA PHE A 98 8.96 -5.24 16.54
C PHE A 98 7.74 -4.69 15.81
N ASN A 99 7.71 -3.40 15.51
CA ASN A 99 6.63 -2.79 14.75
C ASN A 99 6.52 -3.36 13.33
N ASN A 100 7.65 -3.49 12.61
CA ASN A 100 7.68 -4.07 11.28
C ASN A 100 7.23 -5.54 11.28
N PHE A 101 7.52 -6.28 12.35
CA PHE A 101 7.05 -7.65 12.54
C PHE A 101 5.54 -7.72 12.74
N ILE A 102 4.96 -6.81 13.54
CA ILE A 102 3.50 -6.71 13.71
C ILE A 102 2.82 -6.38 12.37
N VAL A 103 3.38 -5.41 11.64
CA VAL A 103 2.86 -5.03 10.31
C VAL A 103 2.90 -6.22 9.36
N PHE A 104 3.98 -7.01 9.37
CA PHE A 104 4.12 -8.21 8.54
C PHE A 104 3.05 -9.26 8.87
N LEU A 105 2.83 -9.56 10.14
CA LEU A 105 1.79 -10.49 10.57
C LEU A 105 0.38 -10.00 10.20
N GLY A 106 0.10 -8.71 10.46
CA GLY A 106 -1.16 -8.09 10.07
C GLY A 106 -1.39 -8.15 8.55
N ALA A 107 -0.35 -7.88 7.76
CA ALA A 107 -0.43 -7.95 6.31
C ALA A 107 -0.77 -9.35 5.80
N ILE A 108 -0.24 -10.41 6.41
CA ILE A 108 -0.59 -11.80 6.07
C ILE A 108 -2.06 -12.09 6.38
N LEU A 109 -2.56 -11.66 7.54
CA LEU A 109 -3.96 -11.86 7.92
C LEU A 109 -4.90 -11.14 6.94
N PHE A 110 -4.62 -9.87 6.65
CA PHE A 110 -5.44 -9.08 5.72
C PHE A 110 -5.30 -9.54 4.27
N PHE A 111 -4.14 -10.06 3.86
CA PHE A 111 -3.97 -10.68 2.55
C PHE A 111 -4.93 -11.87 2.37
N ARG A 112 -5.00 -12.77 3.37
CA ARG A 112 -5.94 -13.91 3.33
C ARG A 112 -7.39 -13.44 3.31
N ALA A 113 -7.76 -12.53 4.21
CA ALA A 113 -9.11 -11.98 4.25
C ALA A 113 -9.49 -11.28 2.92
N GLY A 114 -8.54 -10.60 2.29
CA GLY A 114 -8.71 -9.98 0.97
C GLY A 114 -8.96 -10.98 -0.14
N ILE A 115 -8.26 -12.11 -0.15
CA ILE A 115 -8.50 -13.20 -1.10
C ILE A 115 -9.91 -13.75 -0.89
N ASP A 116 -10.28 -14.07 0.36
CA ASP A 116 -11.59 -14.64 0.69
C ASP A 116 -12.73 -13.71 0.25
N ALA A 117 -12.60 -12.41 0.51
CA ALA A 117 -13.55 -11.40 0.06
C ALA A 117 -13.62 -11.32 -1.48
N THR A 118 -12.47 -11.32 -2.16
CA THR A 118 -12.42 -11.25 -3.63
C THR A 118 -13.10 -12.48 -4.26
N VAL A 119 -12.82 -13.68 -3.74
CA VAL A 119 -13.44 -14.92 -4.21
C VAL A 119 -14.94 -14.94 -3.93
N LEU A 120 -15.37 -14.43 -2.77
CA LEU A 120 -16.78 -14.33 -2.43
C LEU A 120 -17.53 -13.48 -3.46
N TYR A 121 -17.07 -12.26 -3.73
CA TYR A 121 -17.71 -11.37 -4.70
C TYR A 121 -17.62 -11.86 -6.14
N TYR A 122 -16.53 -12.57 -6.49
CA TYR A 122 -16.41 -13.24 -7.78
C TYR A 122 -17.49 -14.31 -7.96
N ASN A 123 -17.70 -15.16 -6.94
CA ASN A 123 -18.70 -16.24 -6.99
C ASN A 123 -20.14 -15.72 -6.96
N MET A 124 -20.38 -14.59 -6.28
CA MET A 124 -21.69 -13.93 -6.25
C MET A 124 -22.06 -13.30 -7.59
N GLY A 125 -21.07 -13.02 -8.46
CA GLY A 125 -21.30 -12.34 -9.74
C GLY A 125 -21.88 -10.93 -9.59
N GLN A 126 -21.71 -10.30 -8.42
CA GLN A 126 -22.25 -8.96 -8.17
C GLN A 126 -21.53 -7.92 -9.02
N MET A 127 -22.34 -7.05 -9.63
CA MET A 127 -21.89 -5.85 -10.32
C MET A 127 -22.06 -4.63 -9.41
N LEU A 128 -21.18 -3.64 -9.58
CA LEU A 128 -21.40 -2.34 -8.96
C LEU A 128 -22.63 -1.68 -9.58
N GLU A 129 -23.47 -1.07 -8.75
CA GLU A 129 -24.66 -0.32 -9.21
C GLU A 129 -24.25 1.06 -9.74
N ILE A 130 -23.50 1.05 -10.85
CA ILE A 130 -22.97 2.24 -11.52
C ILE A 130 -23.31 2.14 -13.02
N GLU A 131 -23.26 3.29 -13.73
CA GLU A 131 -23.49 3.31 -15.19
C GLU A 131 -22.52 2.38 -15.94
N LEU A 132 -21.28 2.24 -15.44
CA LEU A 132 -20.28 1.32 -15.96
C LEU A 132 -20.48 -0.07 -15.31
N ALA A 133 -20.77 -1.09 -16.10
CA ALA A 133 -20.91 -2.46 -15.63
C ALA A 133 -19.55 -3.03 -15.17
N VAL A 134 -19.10 -2.65 -13.98
CA VAL A 134 -17.84 -3.10 -13.37
C VAL A 134 -18.13 -4.18 -12.32
N PRO A 135 -17.52 -5.37 -12.42
CA PRO A 135 -17.67 -6.40 -11.42
C PRO A 135 -17.11 -5.95 -10.05
N MET A 136 -17.87 -6.19 -8.97
CA MET A 136 -17.50 -5.76 -7.62
C MET A 136 -16.17 -6.38 -7.14
N TRP A 137 -15.88 -7.63 -7.53
CA TRP A 137 -14.62 -8.31 -7.18
C TRP A 137 -13.37 -7.55 -7.66
N TRP A 138 -13.47 -6.74 -8.69
CA TRP A 138 -12.37 -5.91 -9.21
C TRP A 138 -11.89 -4.87 -8.19
N MET A 139 -12.81 -4.26 -7.47
CA MET A 139 -12.50 -3.32 -6.39
C MET A 139 -11.87 -4.06 -5.20
N TYR A 140 -12.41 -5.24 -4.84
CA TYR A 140 -11.88 -6.04 -3.75
C TYR A 140 -10.51 -6.64 -4.03
N LEU A 141 -10.15 -6.90 -5.29
CA LEU A 141 -8.83 -7.40 -5.69
C LEU A 141 -7.68 -6.45 -5.30
N ALA A 142 -7.95 -5.15 -5.18
CA ALA A 142 -6.95 -4.18 -4.73
C ALA A 142 -6.42 -4.50 -3.33
N PHE A 143 -7.24 -5.10 -2.44
CA PHE A 143 -6.85 -5.48 -1.08
C PHE A 143 -5.74 -6.53 -1.07
N PRO A 144 -5.93 -7.75 -1.60
CA PRO A 144 -4.86 -8.75 -1.55
C PRO A 144 -3.63 -8.33 -2.33
N VAL A 145 -3.77 -7.59 -3.43
CA VAL A 145 -2.61 -7.05 -4.17
C VAL A 145 -1.81 -6.08 -3.28
N GLY A 146 -2.48 -5.15 -2.61
CA GLY A 146 -1.83 -4.18 -1.73
C GLY A 146 -1.17 -4.83 -0.52
N PHE A 147 -1.85 -5.79 0.13
CA PHE A 147 -1.28 -6.49 1.28
C PHE A 147 -0.14 -7.44 0.88
N LEU A 148 -0.16 -8.03 -0.32
CA LEU A 148 0.98 -8.79 -0.85
C LEU A 148 2.22 -7.89 -0.99
N ILE A 149 2.03 -6.69 -1.56
CA ILE A 149 3.10 -5.69 -1.67
C ILE A 149 3.60 -5.33 -0.27
N LEU A 150 2.70 -5.06 0.68
CA LEU A 150 3.07 -4.73 2.06
C LEU A 150 3.87 -5.85 2.75
N ILE A 151 3.52 -7.13 2.52
CA ILE A 151 4.28 -8.30 3.01
C ILE A 151 5.73 -8.24 2.52
N VAL A 152 5.94 -8.02 1.22
CA VAL A 152 7.28 -8.01 0.63
C VAL A 152 8.13 -6.85 1.18
N PHE A 153 7.52 -5.66 1.33
CA PHE A 153 8.21 -4.49 1.87
C PHE A 153 8.51 -4.61 3.37
N SER A 154 7.54 -5.08 4.17
CA SER A 154 7.76 -5.29 5.61
C SER A 154 8.82 -6.35 5.88
N PHE A 155 8.87 -7.40 5.05
CA PHE A 155 9.92 -8.41 5.14
C PHE A 155 11.33 -7.83 4.88
N GLU A 156 11.51 -6.97 3.85
CA GLU A 156 12.78 -6.26 3.61
C GLU A 156 13.20 -5.44 4.82
N LEU A 157 12.26 -4.69 5.41
CA LEU A 157 12.56 -3.84 6.57
C LEU A 157 12.97 -4.66 7.80
N ILE A 158 12.32 -5.80 8.06
CA ILE A 158 12.71 -6.70 9.15
C ILE A 158 14.15 -7.20 8.94
N VAL A 159 14.49 -7.63 7.73
CA VAL A 159 15.85 -8.09 7.39
C VAL A 159 16.88 -6.98 7.61
N ASP A 160 16.56 -5.75 7.17
CA ASP A 160 17.45 -4.60 7.35
C ASP A 160 17.61 -4.20 8.83
N ASP A 161 16.52 -4.24 9.62
CA ASP A 161 16.56 -3.91 11.04
C ASP A 161 17.35 -4.93 11.85
N ILE A 162 17.21 -6.22 11.54
CA ILE A 162 17.98 -7.31 12.18
C ILE A 162 19.48 -7.14 11.91
N GLU A 163 19.87 -6.83 10.67
CA GLU A 163 21.28 -6.60 10.32
C GLU A 163 21.88 -5.44 11.11
N ARG A 164 21.14 -4.32 11.22
CA ARG A 164 21.58 -3.17 12.01
C ARG A 164 21.71 -3.50 13.50
N LEU A 165 20.85 -4.36 14.04
CA LEU A 165 20.94 -4.82 15.43
C LEU A 165 22.22 -5.63 15.68
N PHE A 166 22.62 -6.49 14.73
CA PHE A 166 23.86 -7.26 14.83
C PHE A 166 25.09 -6.36 14.72
N SER A 167 25.13 -5.42 13.77
CA SER A 167 26.28 -4.51 13.61
C SER A 167 26.48 -3.60 14.84
N LEU A 168 25.42 -3.12 15.47
CA LEU A 168 25.52 -2.33 16.72
C LEU A 168 26.04 -3.15 17.90
N ASN A 169 25.79 -4.45 17.95
CA ASN A 169 26.32 -5.30 19.01
C ASN A 169 27.82 -5.59 18.82
N GLU A 170 28.34 -5.64 17.59
CA GLU A 170 29.77 -5.80 17.29
C GLU A 170 30.58 -4.55 17.60
N GLU A 171 29.98 -3.33 17.54
CA GLU A 171 30.66 -2.08 17.87
C GLU A 171 30.74 -1.80 19.39
N ILE A 172 29.90 -2.44 20.19
CA ILE A 172 29.81 -2.20 21.65
C ILE A 172 30.54 -3.29 22.47
N GLY A 173 30.87 -4.44 21.87
CA GLY A 173 31.59 -5.56 22.49
C GLY A 173 33.06 -5.58 22.15
#